data_f9995d9ffa68bfc03cee268558d6cd47
#
_entry.id   f9995d9ffa68bfc03cee268558d6cd47
#
_cell.length_a   1.000
_cell.length_b   1.000
_cell.length_c   1.000
_cell.angle_alpha   90.00
_cell.angle_beta   90.00
_cell.angle_gamma   90.00
#
_symmetry.space_group_name_H-M   'P 1'
#
loop_
_entity.id
_entity.type
_entity.pdbx_description
1 polymer ?
#
loop_
_entity_poly.entity_id
_entity_poly.type
_entity_poly.pdbx_seq_one_letter_code
_entity_poly.pdbx_strand_id
1 'polypeptide(L)'
;GIGMVYQHFTLAPGMTVAENLLLVGETPALIDWKTKRAELQAFLATTPFSLDLDARPSELAAGEKQKLELLKQLYLKPRLLILDEPTSVLTPQEADEVLGHVREFARSGQCTVLIITHKFREVMAYADAVTVLRRGKAVHHCKVADTHPGLLAAAMMGESAEGSPTAVSEPNQPPALV
;
A
#
# COMPACT_ATOMS: atom_id res chain seq x y z
N GLY A 1 -0.85 -8.79 -11.77
CA GLY A 1 -0.78 -9.42 -10.46
C GLY A 1 -1.31 -8.52 -9.35
N ILE A 2 -1.36 -9.09 -8.16
CA ILE A 2 -1.73 -8.41 -6.92
C ILE A 2 -0.47 -8.35 -6.07
N GLY A 3 -0.12 -7.17 -5.54
CA GLY A 3 0.91 -6.96 -4.53
C GLY A 3 0.27 -6.67 -3.18
N MET A 4 0.94 -7.05 -2.09
CA MET A 4 0.48 -6.75 -0.74
C MET A 4 1.65 -6.40 0.16
N VAL A 5 1.52 -5.32 0.90
CA VAL A 5 2.40 -4.92 2.00
C VAL A 5 1.64 -5.18 3.30
N TYR A 6 2.22 -5.99 4.16
CA TYR A 6 1.63 -6.37 5.44
C TYR A 6 1.99 -5.38 6.53
N GLN A 7 1.23 -5.37 7.61
CA GLN A 7 1.48 -4.56 8.81
C GLN A 7 2.86 -4.88 9.44
N HIS A 8 3.33 -6.12 9.33
CA HIS A 8 4.64 -6.54 9.81
C HIS A 8 5.60 -6.75 8.65
N PHE A 9 6.85 -6.33 8.82
CA PHE A 9 7.86 -6.50 7.79
C PHE A 9 8.10 -7.97 7.45
N THR A 10 8.17 -8.25 6.15
CA THR A 10 8.45 -9.58 5.58
C THR A 10 9.86 -9.65 4.98
N LEU A 11 10.77 -8.80 5.48
CA LEU A 11 12.14 -8.71 5.01
C LEU A 11 12.98 -9.89 5.51
N ALA A 12 13.86 -10.39 4.67
CA ALA A 12 14.86 -11.39 5.04
C ALA A 12 16.05 -10.67 5.71
N PRO A 13 16.25 -10.80 7.05
CA PRO A 13 17.19 -9.96 7.79
C PRO A 13 18.66 -10.25 7.47
N GLY A 14 18.95 -11.46 6.99
CA GLY A 14 20.31 -11.88 6.61
C GLY A 14 20.71 -11.49 5.19
N MET A 15 19.79 -10.96 4.40
CA MET A 15 19.98 -10.56 3.01
C MET A 15 20.10 -9.06 2.88
N THR A 16 20.80 -8.58 1.85
CA THR A 16 20.87 -7.15 1.51
C THR A 16 19.54 -6.63 0.94
N VAL A 17 19.43 -5.31 0.78
CA VAL A 17 18.31 -4.67 0.08
C VAL A 17 18.17 -5.23 -1.34
N ALA A 18 19.29 -5.36 -2.09
CA ALA A 18 19.28 -5.93 -3.42
C ALA A 18 18.72 -7.36 -3.45
N GLU A 19 19.18 -8.21 -2.54
CA GLU A 19 18.71 -9.60 -2.43
C GLU A 19 17.24 -9.67 -2.03
N ASN A 20 16.77 -8.82 -1.11
CA ASN A 20 15.37 -8.73 -0.73
C ASN A 20 14.46 -8.31 -1.90
N LEU A 21 14.93 -7.41 -2.77
CA LEU A 21 14.19 -7.02 -3.99
C LEU A 21 14.10 -8.18 -4.99
N LEU A 22 15.12 -9.02 -5.09
CA LEU A 22 15.13 -10.16 -6.00
C LEU A 22 14.29 -11.34 -5.51
N LEU A 23 14.08 -11.48 -4.19
CA LEU A 23 13.28 -12.59 -3.63
C LEU A 23 11.84 -12.63 -4.14
N VAL A 24 11.27 -11.50 -4.55
CA VAL A 24 9.87 -11.42 -4.97
C VAL A 24 9.66 -11.72 -6.46
N GLY A 25 10.74 -11.73 -7.26
CA GLY A 25 10.70 -11.98 -8.70
C GLY A 25 11.16 -13.38 -9.10
N GLU A 26 11.03 -13.69 -10.39
CA GLU A 26 11.66 -14.86 -10.97
C GLU A 26 13.17 -14.62 -11.03
N THR A 27 13.93 -15.37 -10.25
CA THR A 27 15.38 -15.24 -10.19
C THR A 27 16.02 -16.49 -10.81
N PRO A 28 16.91 -16.36 -11.79
CA PRO A 28 17.63 -17.50 -12.36
C PRO A 28 18.54 -18.14 -11.31
N ALA A 29 18.81 -19.44 -11.47
CA ALA A 29 19.68 -20.19 -10.55
C ALA A 29 21.11 -19.60 -10.42
N LEU A 30 21.58 -18.91 -11.48
CA LEU A 30 22.84 -18.17 -11.48
C LEU A 30 22.55 -16.70 -11.75
N ILE A 31 22.92 -15.85 -10.80
CA ILE A 31 22.69 -14.40 -10.88
C ILE A 31 23.95 -13.73 -11.39
N ASP A 32 23.85 -13.02 -12.52
CA ASP A 32 24.85 -12.02 -12.87
C ASP A 32 24.62 -10.75 -12.04
N TRP A 33 25.30 -10.66 -10.92
CA TRP A 33 25.18 -9.54 -9.99
C TRP A 33 25.50 -8.19 -10.59
N LYS A 34 26.42 -8.11 -11.54
CA LYS A 34 26.77 -6.84 -12.20
C LYS A 34 25.57 -6.29 -12.97
N THR A 35 24.96 -7.13 -13.80
CA THR A 35 23.78 -6.76 -14.59
C THR A 35 22.56 -6.50 -13.68
N LYS A 36 22.33 -7.36 -12.67
CA LYS A 36 21.20 -7.19 -11.74
C LYS A 36 21.30 -5.93 -10.88
N ARG A 37 22.47 -5.56 -10.42
CA ARG A 37 22.65 -4.30 -9.68
C ARG A 37 22.35 -3.09 -10.55
N ALA A 38 22.80 -3.07 -11.80
CA ALA A 38 22.48 -2.00 -12.72
C ALA A 38 20.98 -1.88 -12.98
N GLU A 39 20.27 -3.02 -13.13
CA GLU A 39 18.82 -3.09 -13.27
C GLU A 39 18.10 -2.55 -12.01
N LEU A 40 18.51 -2.98 -10.81
CA LEU A 40 17.94 -2.50 -9.55
C LEU A 40 18.20 -1.01 -9.33
N GLN A 41 19.40 -0.51 -9.65
CA GLN A 41 19.70 0.92 -9.59
C GLN A 41 18.82 1.73 -10.55
N ALA A 42 18.66 1.25 -11.79
CA ALA A 42 17.75 1.86 -12.76
C ALA A 42 16.31 1.85 -12.28
N PHE A 43 15.84 0.75 -11.66
CA PHE A 43 14.51 0.68 -11.06
C PHE A 43 14.37 1.70 -9.92
N LEU A 44 15.31 1.75 -8.97
CA LEU A 44 15.28 2.72 -7.87
C LEU A 44 15.24 4.16 -8.39
N ALA A 45 15.97 4.47 -9.46
CA ALA A 45 15.95 5.80 -10.08
C ALA A 45 14.58 6.19 -10.68
N THR A 46 13.69 5.22 -10.94
CA THR A 46 12.31 5.48 -11.37
C THR A 46 11.34 5.69 -10.20
N THR A 47 11.81 5.51 -8.98
CA THR A 47 11.03 5.66 -7.75
C THR A 47 11.54 6.88 -6.97
N PRO A 48 10.73 7.46 -6.10
CA PRO A 48 11.17 8.55 -5.23
C PRO A 48 11.99 8.08 -4.03
N PHE A 49 12.17 6.77 -3.88
CA PHE A 49 12.85 6.18 -2.73
C PHE A 49 14.32 5.91 -3.03
N SER A 50 15.18 6.34 -2.12
CA SER A 50 16.62 6.04 -2.16
C SER A 50 16.95 5.05 -1.05
N LEU A 51 17.54 3.92 -1.40
CA LEU A 51 18.07 2.92 -0.47
C LEU A 51 19.42 2.42 -0.96
N ASP A 52 20.31 2.16 -0.01
CA ASP A 52 21.58 1.49 -0.31
C ASP A 52 21.30 0.00 -0.59
N LEU A 53 21.63 -0.45 -1.80
CA LEU A 53 21.43 -1.84 -2.22
C LEU A 53 22.25 -2.85 -1.42
N ASP A 54 23.35 -2.41 -0.79
CA ASP A 54 24.24 -3.26 0.02
C ASP A 54 23.87 -3.28 1.51
N ALA A 55 23.05 -2.34 1.98
CA ALA A 55 22.58 -2.32 3.36
C ALA A 55 21.72 -3.56 3.67
N ARG A 56 21.73 -3.96 4.93
CA ARG A 56 20.86 -5.04 5.44
C ARG A 56 19.65 -4.47 6.16
N PRO A 57 18.51 -5.17 6.18
CA PRO A 57 17.34 -4.72 6.94
C PRO A 57 17.60 -4.42 8.41
N SER A 58 18.59 -5.09 9.05
CA SER A 58 18.98 -4.81 10.43
C SER A 58 19.58 -3.40 10.62
N GLU A 59 20.15 -2.83 9.58
CA GLU A 59 20.81 -1.51 9.56
C GLU A 59 19.86 -0.38 9.19
N LEU A 60 18.69 -0.72 8.62
CA LEU A 60 17.70 0.24 8.16
C LEU A 60 16.82 0.76 9.31
N ALA A 61 16.51 2.06 9.26
CA ALA A 61 15.46 2.65 10.08
C ALA A 61 14.07 2.10 9.69
N ALA A 62 13.07 2.28 10.56
CA ALA A 62 11.72 1.76 10.32
C ALA A 62 11.11 2.29 9.00
N GLY A 63 11.31 3.58 8.71
CA GLY A 63 10.87 4.21 7.46
C GLY A 63 11.53 3.60 6.23
N GLU A 64 12.82 3.29 6.30
CA GLU A 64 13.55 2.65 5.20
C GLU A 64 13.09 1.21 4.97
N LYS A 65 12.81 0.45 6.04
CA LYS A 65 12.20 -0.88 5.95
C LYS A 65 10.85 -0.83 5.25
N GLN A 66 10.02 0.16 5.59
CA GLN A 66 8.72 0.35 4.94
C GLN A 66 8.87 0.69 3.45
N LYS A 67 9.82 1.58 3.11
CA LYS A 67 10.16 1.89 1.72
C LYS A 67 10.62 0.63 0.97
N LEU A 68 11.43 -0.22 1.59
CA LEU A 68 11.86 -1.50 0.99
C LEU A 68 10.69 -2.46 0.75
N GLU A 69 9.75 -2.60 1.70
CA GLU A 69 8.54 -3.42 1.50
C GLU A 69 7.70 -2.93 0.31
N LEU A 70 7.53 -1.61 0.19
CA LEU A 70 6.83 -1.01 -0.96
C LEU A 70 7.60 -1.28 -2.27
N LEU A 71 8.91 -1.06 -2.29
CA LEU A 71 9.75 -1.28 -3.46
C LEU A 71 9.70 -2.73 -3.93
N LYS A 72 9.68 -3.72 -3.02
CA LYS A 72 9.49 -5.13 -3.35
C LYS A 72 8.22 -5.35 -4.17
N GLN A 73 7.11 -4.73 -3.74
CA GLN A 73 5.85 -4.89 -4.46
C GLN A 73 5.84 -4.11 -5.78
N LEU A 74 6.37 -2.88 -5.80
CA LEU A 74 6.45 -2.07 -7.02
C LEU A 74 7.34 -2.71 -8.09
N TYR A 75 8.40 -3.41 -7.69
CA TYR A 75 9.27 -4.14 -8.61
C TYR A 75 8.52 -5.21 -9.41
N LEU A 76 7.47 -5.80 -8.82
CA LEU A 76 6.58 -6.78 -9.47
C LEU A 76 5.55 -6.15 -10.43
N LYS A 77 5.47 -4.81 -10.48
CA LYS A 77 4.50 -4.06 -11.30
C LYS A 77 3.06 -4.59 -11.11
N PRO A 78 2.51 -4.57 -9.88
CA PRO A 78 1.18 -5.08 -9.60
C PRO A 78 0.10 -4.19 -10.24
N ARG A 79 -1.02 -4.79 -10.66
CA ARG A 79 -2.21 -4.04 -11.09
C ARG A 79 -3.08 -3.58 -9.92
N LEU A 80 -2.98 -4.29 -8.79
CA LEU A 80 -3.60 -3.94 -7.51
C LEU A 80 -2.55 -4.06 -6.42
N LEU A 81 -2.38 -3.00 -5.64
CA LEU A 81 -1.51 -2.95 -4.47
C LEU A 81 -2.36 -2.78 -3.21
N ILE A 82 -2.26 -3.73 -2.29
CA ILE A 82 -2.93 -3.69 -1.00
C ILE A 82 -1.91 -3.30 0.06
N LEU A 83 -2.21 -2.28 0.84
CA LEU A 83 -1.35 -1.76 1.91
C LEU A 83 -2.10 -1.89 3.24
N ASP A 84 -1.61 -2.76 4.12
CA ASP A 84 -2.19 -3.00 5.44
C ASP A 84 -1.44 -2.19 6.50
N GLU A 85 -2.06 -1.11 6.97
CA GLU A 85 -1.50 -0.14 7.94
C GLU A 85 -0.06 0.32 7.59
N PRO A 86 0.20 0.81 6.36
CA PRO A 86 1.56 1.02 5.85
C PRO A 86 2.35 2.10 6.60
N THR A 87 1.72 2.84 7.47
CA THR A 87 2.32 3.99 8.19
C THR A 87 2.36 3.80 9.70
N SER A 88 2.08 2.58 10.20
CA SER A 88 1.97 2.32 11.64
C SER A 88 3.25 2.59 12.42
N VAL A 89 4.41 2.44 11.78
CA VAL A 89 5.74 2.61 12.39
C VAL A 89 6.47 3.89 11.92
N LEU A 90 5.78 4.74 11.14
CA LEU A 90 6.35 5.93 10.54
C LEU A 90 6.04 7.19 11.34
N THR A 91 6.95 8.15 11.32
CA THR A 91 6.65 9.53 11.72
C THR A 91 5.63 10.15 10.76
N PRO A 92 4.91 11.21 11.17
CA PRO A 92 3.96 11.89 10.27
C PRO A 92 4.58 12.35 8.95
N GLN A 93 5.83 12.82 8.98
CA GLN A 93 6.55 13.29 7.78
C GLN A 93 6.87 12.13 6.84
N GLU A 94 7.36 11.00 7.37
CA GLU A 94 7.62 9.79 6.58
C GLU A 94 6.33 9.21 5.99
N ALA A 95 5.23 9.24 6.76
CA ALA A 95 3.92 8.79 6.29
C ALA A 95 3.43 9.65 5.12
N ASP A 96 3.57 10.97 5.22
CA ASP A 96 3.20 11.90 4.14
C ASP A 96 4.04 11.68 2.88
N GLU A 97 5.34 11.47 3.02
CA GLU A 97 6.23 11.12 1.91
C GLU A 97 5.78 9.82 1.22
N VAL A 98 5.63 8.75 1.98
CA VAL A 98 5.26 7.43 1.46
C VAL A 98 3.89 7.44 0.79
N LEU A 99 2.86 7.99 1.46
CA LEU A 99 1.50 8.01 0.92
C LEU A 99 1.35 8.98 -0.25
N GLY A 100 2.09 10.10 -0.25
CA GLY A 100 2.16 11.00 -1.39
C GLY A 100 2.61 10.29 -2.65
N HIS A 101 3.69 9.53 -2.57
CA HIS A 101 4.21 8.76 -3.71
C HIS A 101 3.30 7.60 -4.12
N VAL A 102 2.69 6.90 -3.16
CA VAL A 102 1.69 5.87 -3.45
C VAL A 102 0.51 6.46 -4.23
N ARG A 103 0.06 7.66 -3.84
CA ARG A 103 -1.02 8.37 -4.55
C ARG A 103 -0.62 8.78 -5.97
N GLU A 104 0.59 9.29 -6.16
CA GLU A 104 1.11 9.63 -7.49
C GLU A 104 1.19 8.39 -8.39
N PHE A 105 1.66 7.27 -7.84
CA PHE A 105 1.71 5.99 -8.54
C PHE A 105 0.31 5.50 -8.94
N ALA A 106 -0.68 5.59 -8.04
CA ALA A 106 -2.07 5.25 -8.36
C ALA A 106 -2.63 6.16 -9.46
N ARG A 107 -2.36 7.47 -9.40
CA ARG A 107 -2.83 8.45 -10.40
C ARG A 107 -2.20 8.29 -11.77
N SER A 108 -1.02 7.70 -11.87
CA SER A 108 -0.40 7.37 -13.16
C SER A 108 -1.19 6.31 -13.95
N GLY A 109 -2.21 5.69 -13.34
CA GLY A 109 -3.04 4.66 -13.95
C GLY A 109 -2.36 3.28 -14.06
N GLN A 110 -1.16 3.13 -13.52
CA GLN A 110 -0.42 1.87 -13.58
C GLN A 110 -0.91 0.84 -12.58
N CYS A 111 -1.49 1.29 -11.46
CA CYS A 111 -1.91 0.44 -10.37
C CYS A 111 -3.14 1.02 -9.64
N THR A 112 -4.05 0.16 -9.21
CA THR A 112 -5.06 0.52 -8.22
C THR A 112 -4.50 0.26 -6.83
N VAL A 113 -4.69 1.19 -5.90
CA VAL A 113 -4.21 1.05 -4.52
C VAL A 113 -5.38 0.93 -3.56
N LEU A 114 -5.34 -0.08 -2.70
CA LEU A 114 -6.24 -0.28 -1.57
C LEU A 114 -5.46 -0.11 -0.28
N ILE A 115 -5.81 0.88 0.53
CA ILE A 115 -5.17 1.13 1.83
C ILE A 115 -6.13 0.72 2.94
N ILE A 116 -5.67 -0.10 3.85
CA ILE A 116 -6.35 -0.45 5.10
C ILE A 116 -5.70 0.39 6.19
N THR A 117 -6.47 1.28 6.82
CA THR A 117 -5.98 2.17 7.88
C THR A 117 -7.12 2.59 8.80
N HIS A 118 -6.79 2.93 10.03
CA HIS A 118 -7.70 3.57 10.99
C HIS A 118 -7.41 5.07 11.17
N LYS A 119 -6.46 5.61 10.42
CA LYS A 119 -6.01 7.00 10.53
C LYS A 119 -6.79 7.90 9.56
N PHE A 120 -7.82 8.59 10.06
CA PHE A 120 -8.67 9.46 9.23
C PHE A 120 -7.88 10.55 8.49
N ARG A 121 -6.79 11.06 9.07
CA ARG A 121 -5.93 12.06 8.41
C ARG A 121 -5.40 11.54 7.08
N GLU A 122 -4.97 10.29 7.05
CA GLU A 122 -4.43 9.65 5.85
C GLU A 122 -5.52 9.41 4.81
N VAL A 123 -6.69 8.93 5.24
CA VAL A 123 -7.85 8.77 4.36
C VAL A 123 -8.22 10.09 3.70
N MET A 124 -8.38 11.17 4.49
CA MET A 124 -8.78 12.48 3.99
C MET A 124 -7.76 13.11 3.04
N ALA A 125 -6.44 12.85 3.28
CA ALA A 125 -5.38 13.45 2.50
C ALA A 125 -5.08 12.70 1.18
N TYR A 126 -5.20 11.37 1.19
CA TYR A 126 -4.61 10.54 0.13
C TYR A 126 -5.61 9.64 -0.61
N ALA A 127 -6.79 9.33 -0.05
CA ALA A 127 -7.76 8.46 -0.70
C ALA A 127 -8.76 9.24 -1.58
N ASP A 128 -9.29 8.59 -2.60
CA ASP A 128 -10.36 9.13 -3.46
C ASP A 128 -11.75 8.68 -2.95
N ALA A 129 -11.83 7.46 -2.41
CA ALA A 129 -13.04 6.89 -1.84
C ALA A 129 -12.71 6.12 -0.56
N VAL A 130 -13.68 5.95 0.31
CA VAL A 130 -13.55 5.24 1.57
C VAL A 130 -14.72 4.29 1.79
N THR A 131 -14.39 3.11 2.32
CA THR A 131 -15.38 2.13 2.80
C THR A 131 -15.11 1.83 4.26
N VAL A 132 -16.08 2.03 5.13
CA VAL A 132 -15.98 1.69 6.55
C VAL A 132 -16.45 0.26 6.74
N LEU A 133 -15.56 -0.57 7.30
CA LEU A 133 -15.87 -1.94 7.71
C LEU A 133 -16.10 -2.01 9.21
N ARG A 134 -17.18 -2.65 9.61
CA ARG A 134 -17.50 -2.88 11.02
C ARG A 134 -18.13 -4.26 11.20
N ARG A 135 -17.54 -5.07 12.11
CA ARG A 135 -18.01 -6.44 12.41
C ARG A 135 -18.20 -7.29 11.14
N GLY A 136 -17.24 -7.20 10.21
CA GLY A 136 -17.26 -7.96 8.95
C GLY A 136 -18.24 -7.47 7.89
N LYS A 137 -18.88 -6.29 8.08
CA LYS A 137 -19.80 -5.70 7.11
C LYS A 137 -19.33 -4.34 6.65
N ALA A 138 -19.54 -4.01 5.38
CA ALA A 138 -19.41 -2.66 4.86
C ALA A 138 -20.62 -1.85 5.35
N VAL A 139 -20.38 -0.86 6.22
CA VAL A 139 -21.43 -0.06 6.84
C VAL A 139 -21.57 1.34 6.25
N HIS A 140 -20.55 1.81 5.55
CA HIS A 140 -20.54 3.10 4.88
C HIS A 140 -19.58 3.08 3.69
N HIS A 141 -19.97 3.72 2.58
CA HIS A 141 -19.12 3.90 1.39
C HIS A 141 -19.43 5.26 0.77
N CYS A 142 -18.39 6.05 0.52
CA CYS A 142 -18.52 7.36 -0.12
C CYS A 142 -17.20 7.82 -0.76
N LYS A 143 -17.27 8.87 -1.58
CA LYS A 143 -16.08 9.61 -1.99
C LYS A 143 -15.56 10.41 -0.79
N VAL A 144 -14.23 10.56 -0.70
CA VAL A 144 -13.61 11.34 0.38
C VAL A 144 -14.05 12.81 0.32
N ALA A 145 -14.32 13.34 -0.88
CA ALA A 145 -14.82 14.70 -1.06
C ALA A 145 -16.22 14.95 -0.43
N ASP A 146 -16.99 13.89 -0.21
CA ASP A 146 -18.36 13.93 0.29
C ASP A 146 -18.48 13.57 1.77
N THR A 147 -17.35 13.46 2.49
CA THR A 147 -17.32 13.04 3.89
C THR A 147 -16.32 13.86 4.72
N HIS A 148 -16.33 13.62 6.02
CA HIS A 148 -15.40 14.21 6.98
C HIS A 148 -15.09 13.24 8.12
N PRO A 149 -14.00 13.44 8.91
CA PRO A 149 -13.58 12.50 9.94
C PRO A 149 -14.68 12.13 10.97
N GLY A 150 -15.55 13.08 11.33
CA GLY A 150 -16.62 12.85 12.28
C GLY A 150 -17.67 11.84 11.78
N LEU A 151 -18.04 11.90 10.49
CA LEU A 151 -18.95 10.91 9.87
C LEU A 151 -18.33 9.52 9.81
N LEU A 152 -17.05 9.44 9.45
CA LEU A 152 -16.34 8.17 9.42
C LEU A 152 -16.21 7.55 10.81
N ALA A 153 -15.94 8.37 11.83
CA ALA A 153 -15.87 7.93 13.23
C ALA A 153 -17.22 7.42 13.72
N ALA A 154 -18.31 8.14 13.45
CA ALA A 154 -19.67 7.73 13.79
C ALA A 154 -20.04 6.39 13.14
N ALA A 155 -19.72 6.22 11.85
CA ALA A 155 -19.92 4.95 11.13
C ALA A 155 -19.14 3.79 11.76
N MET A 156 -17.88 4.03 12.17
CA MET A 156 -17.06 3.02 12.84
C MET A 156 -17.60 2.64 14.22
N MET A 157 -18.06 3.61 15.02
CA MET A 157 -18.63 3.38 16.34
C MET A 157 -20.06 2.80 16.29
N GLY A 158 -20.78 3.02 15.20
CA GLY A 158 -22.16 2.58 15.01
C GLY A 158 -23.18 3.56 15.53
N GLU A 159 -22.79 4.78 15.72
CA GLU A 159 -23.71 5.88 15.95
C GLU A 159 -24.37 6.21 14.60
N SER A 160 -25.71 6.23 14.59
CA SER A 160 -26.46 6.62 13.38
C SER A 160 -26.17 8.10 13.11
N ALA A 161 -25.38 8.39 12.09
CA ALA A 161 -25.39 9.71 11.51
C ALA A 161 -26.81 9.89 10.91
N GLU A 162 -27.61 10.76 11.47
CA GLU A 162 -28.88 11.18 10.88
C GLU A 162 -28.57 11.88 9.55
N GLY A 163 -28.66 11.13 8.48
CA GLY A 163 -28.43 11.58 7.10
C GLY A 163 -28.38 10.39 6.16
N SER A 164 -29.55 9.96 5.69
CA SER A 164 -29.87 8.99 4.62
C SER A 164 -28.84 7.92 4.25
N PRO A 165 -29.18 6.63 4.42
CA PRO A 165 -28.42 5.55 3.82
C PRO A 165 -28.69 5.52 2.32
N THR A 166 -27.72 5.87 1.51
CA THR A 166 -27.72 5.41 0.13
C THR A 166 -27.57 3.90 0.17
N ALA A 167 -28.65 3.19 -0.13
CA ALA A 167 -28.64 1.74 -0.25
C ALA A 167 -27.51 1.34 -1.20
N VAL A 168 -26.56 0.57 -0.69
CA VAL A 168 -25.56 -0.11 -1.51
C VAL A 168 -26.35 -1.08 -2.39
N SER A 169 -26.52 -0.76 -3.67
CA SER A 169 -26.99 -1.74 -4.65
C SER A 169 -25.97 -2.89 -4.65
N GLU A 170 -26.46 -4.09 -4.34
CA GLU A 170 -25.65 -5.30 -4.42
C GLU A 170 -24.96 -5.39 -5.79
N PRO A 171 -23.66 -5.67 -5.84
CA PRO A 171 -23.02 -5.93 -7.13
C PRO A 171 -23.70 -7.16 -7.76
N ASN A 172 -24.22 -6.97 -8.96
CA ASN A 172 -24.83 -7.96 -9.81
C ASN A 172 -23.98 -9.26 -9.80
N GLN A 173 -24.55 -10.36 -9.30
CA GLN A 173 -23.89 -11.66 -9.27
C GLN A 173 -23.44 -12.02 -10.69
N PRO A 174 -22.20 -12.47 -10.89
CA PRO A 174 -21.80 -13.04 -12.17
C PRO A 174 -22.62 -14.31 -12.46
N PRO A 175 -22.97 -14.59 -13.71
CA PRO A 175 -23.73 -15.79 -14.08
C PRO A 175 -22.95 -17.04 -13.68
N ALA A 176 -23.65 -17.99 -13.08
CA ALA A 176 -23.11 -19.31 -12.76
C ALA A 176 -22.54 -19.98 -14.02
N LEU A 177 -21.28 -20.40 -13.95
CA LEU A 177 -20.68 -21.28 -14.96
C LEU A 177 -21.36 -22.67 -14.87
N VAL A 178 -21.99 -23.08 -15.96
CA VAL A 178 -22.41 -24.45 -16.22
C VAL A 178 -21.21 -25.22 -16.73
#